data_e39b922bc2d4881d92fc5e48ff877aaf
#
_entry.id   e39b922bc2d4881d92fc5e48ff877aaf
#
_cell.length_a   1.000
_cell.length_b   1.000
_cell.length_c   1.000
_cell.angle_alpha   90.00
_cell.angle_beta   90.00
_cell.angle_gamma   90.00
#
_symmetry.space_group_name_H-M   'P 1'
#
loop_
_entity.id
_entity.type
_entity.pdbx_description
1 polymer ?
#
loop_
_entity_poly.entity_id
_entity_poly.type
_entity_poly.pdbx_seq_one_letter_code
_entity_poly.pdbx_strand_id
1 'polypeptide(L)'
;MPQGPSDVPTKALAPASVNSQAHAHHRASLVALSLGALGVVFGDIGTSPLYTLKECLLAAGGAEHQVDDLFGILSLMFWSLIMVVTVKYLCFVMRADHHGEGGIFALLAIIPERFRTTARQTPRVTAMALLAVIGASLLYGDGVITPAISVLSAIEGLAVDNHQLEPLVLPLTCAILVVLFAIQRRGTGSIGKLFGPVMTVWFITLAALGLYHIAQRPEILGALSPHHGANFFLRHGIHGLLILGSVVLAVTGGEALYADMGHFGVRPIRLSWTFFVLPSLALCYLGQGALVLQNREAARSPFFEMVPAGPARFSLVLLSSAATVIASQALISGAFSLTRQAMLLGYLPRVTIKHTAYHTEGQIYIPEVNTMLAIGCLGLVLTFRESVKLAAAYGIAVTGTMAITSIL
;
A
#
# COMPACT_ATOMS: atom_id res chain seq x y z
N MET A 1 2.01 73.40 32.82
CA MET A 1 1.83 72.01 33.32
C MET A 1 1.32 71.21 32.13
N PRO A 2 2.11 70.28 31.55
CA PRO A 2 1.63 69.36 30.55
C PRO A 2 1.23 68.03 31.21
N GLN A 3 0.07 67.53 30.82
CA GLN A 3 -0.47 66.23 31.25
C GLN A 3 0.32 65.10 30.57
N GLY A 4 0.70 64.08 31.38
CA GLY A 4 1.39 62.87 30.92
C GLY A 4 0.46 61.93 30.16
N PRO A 5 1.04 61.02 29.35
CA PRO A 5 0.28 60.07 28.52
C PRO A 5 -0.30 58.94 29.37
N SER A 6 -1.59 58.67 29.09
CA SER A 6 -2.38 57.58 29.66
C SER A 6 -1.82 56.19 29.28
N ASP A 7 -1.58 55.36 30.29
CA ASP A 7 -1.26 53.96 30.18
C ASP A 7 -2.36 53.18 29.45
N VAL A 8 -2.06 52.63 28.29
CA VAL A 8 -2.85 51.62 27.62
C VAL A 8 -2.36 50.25 28.07
N PRO A 9 -3.18 49.40 28.69
CA PRO A 9 -2.74 48.09 29.10
C PRO A 9 -2.51 47.18 27.89
N THR A 10 -1.26 46.81 27.67
CA THR A 10 -0.86 45.79 26.69
C THR A 10 -1.41 44.45 27.15
N LYS A 11 -2.52 44.04 26.57
CA LYS A 11 -3.10 42.71 26.75
C LYS A 11 -2.14 41.69 26.11
N ALA A 12 -1.35 41.03 26.94
CA ALA A 12 -0.51 39.91 26.52
C ALA A 12 -1.41 38.84 25.92
N LEU A 13 -1.28 38.63 24.61
CA LEU A 13 -1.84 37.47 23.90
C LEU A 13 -1.15 36.21 24.47
N ALA A 14 -1.85 35.48 25.31
CA ALA A 14 -1.43 34.17 25.75
C ALA A 14 -1.23 33.27 24.50
N PRO A 15 -0.19 32.44 24.46
CA PRO A 15 -0.01 31.52 23.32
C PRO A 15 -1.20 30.56 23.27
N ALA A 16 -1.93 30.60 22.16
CA ALA A 16 -3.05 29.71 21.90
C ALA A 16 -2.53 28.26 21.95
N SER A 17 -3.16 27.54 22.82
CA SER A 17 -2.86 26.18 23.25
C SER A 17 -2.56 25.20 22.11
N VAL A 18 -1.32 24.75 22.01
CA VAL A 18 -0.85 23.57 21.27
C VAL A 18 -1.48 22.27 21.83
N ASN A 19 -2.22 22.36 22.91
CA ASN A 19 -2.80 21.20 23.61
C ASN A 19 -4.19 20.75 23.13
N SER A 20 -4.84 21.43 22.17
CA SER A 20 -6.19 21.04 21.76
C SER A 20 -6.22 19.84 20.78
N GLN A 21 -5.15 19.58 20.06
CA GLN A 21 -5.09 18.46 19.09
C GLN A 21 -4.86 17.11 19.78
N ALA A 22 -4.07 17.05 20.83
CA ALA A 22 -3.85 15.81 21.61
C ALA A 22 -5.15 15.31 22.28
N HIS A 23 -6.10 16.17 22.57
CA HIS A 23 -7.36 15.79 23.20
C HIS A 23 -8.47 15.35 22.22
N ALA A 24 -8.40 15.68 20.94
CA ALA A 24 -9.39 15.23 19.94
C ALA A 24 -9.21 13.75 19.57
N HIS A 25 -7.97 13.23 19.52
CA HIS A 25 -7.69 11.81 19.26
C HIS A 25 -8.13 10.89 20.42
N HIS A 26 -8.28 11.38 21.63
CA HIS A 26 -8.71 10.55 22.78
C HIS A 26 -10.19 10.17 22.79
N ARG A 27 -11.01 10.65 21.84
CA ARG A 27 -12.47 10.37 21.78
C ARG A 27 -12.89 9.34 20.71
N ALA A 28 -12.04 9.01 19.75
CA ALA A 28 -12.37 7.94 18.80
C ALA A 28 -12.16 6.57 19.46
N SER A 29 -13.14 5.67 19.38
CA SER A 29 -12.98 4.32 19.94
C SER A 29 -11.88 3.58 19.18
N LEU A 30 -11.12 2.73 19.87
CA LEU A 30 -10.05 1.92 19.27
C LEU A 30 -10.56 1.10 18.09
N VAL A 31 -11.82 0.63 18.16
CA VAL A 31 -12.50 -0.07 17.07
C VAL A 31 -12.70 0.83 15.86
N ALA A 32 -13.13 2.07 16.03
CA ALA A 32 -13.33 3.01 14.94
C ALA A 32 -12.00 3.35 14.24
N LEU A 33 -10.92 3.54 15.01
CA LEU A 33 -9.57 3.77 14.47
C LEU A 33 -9.04 2.53 13.72
N SER A 34 -9.28 1.33 14.26
CA SER A 34 -8.91 0.07 13.60
C SER A 34 -9.65 -0.13 12.28
N LEU A 35 -10.96 0.14 12.26
CA LEU A 35 -11.76 0.09 11.01
C LEU A 35 -11.29 1.14 9.99
N GLY A 36 -10.95 2.35 10.44
CA GLY A 36 -10.37 3.36 9.57
C GLY A 36 -9.03 2.92 8.99
N ALA A 37 -8.17 2.34 9.81
CA ALA A 37 -6.88 1.79 9.37
C ALA A 37 -7.05 0.66 8.35
N LEU A 38 -8.06 -0.22 8.49
CA LEU A 38 -8.35 -1.25 7.49
C LEU A 38 -8.63 -0.65 6.11
N GLY A 39 -9.36 0.46 6.06
CA GLY A 39 -9.72 1.10 4.79
C GLY A 39 -8.59 1.86 4.12
N VAL A 40 -7.71 2.49 4.88
CA VAL A 40 -6.69 3.39 4.34
C VAL A 40 -5.31 2.72 4.35
N VAL A 41 -4.88 2.21 5.52
CA VAL A 41 -3.51 1.72 5.71
C VAL A 41 -3.29 0.38 5.02
N PHE A 42 -4.29 -0.51 5.07
CA PHE A 42 -4.17 -1.89 4.58
C PHE A 42 -4.81 -2.12 3.20
N GLY A 43 -5.20 -1.05 2.50
CA GLY A 43 -5.82 -1.15 1.17
C GLY A 43 -4.91 -1.84 0.17
N ASP A 44 -3.71 -1.33 0.00
CA ASP A 44 -2.75 -1.80 -1.00
C ASP A 44 -2.28 -3.24 -0.72
N ILE A 45 -1.81 -3.52 0.49
CA ILE A 45 -1.39 -4.88 0.86
C ILE A 45 -2.54 -5.88 0.78
N GLY A 46 -3.78 -5.41 0.99
CA GLY A 46 -5.00 -6.23 0.87
C GLY A 46 -5.35 -6.59 -0.56
N THR A 47 -4.91 -5.84 -1.55
CA THR A 47 -5.17 -6.11 -2.98
C THR A 47 -4.07 -6.90 -3.66
N SER A 48 -2.91 -7.06 -3.03
CA SER A 48 -1.78 -7.87 -3.54
C SER A 48 -2.16 -9.31 -3.91
N PRO A 49 -3.08 -10.03 -3.21
CA PRO A 49 -3.48 -11.38 -3.58
C PRO A 49 -4.08 -11.53 -4.98
N LEU A 50 -4.54 -10.44 -5.60
CA LEU A 50 -5.10 -10.45 -6.95
C LEU A 50 -4.07 -10.85 -8.02
N TYR A 51 -2.80 -10.50 -7.80
CA TYR A 51 -1.76 -10.63 -8.81
C TYR A 51 -0.49 -11.35 -8.32
N THR A 52 -0.14 -11.29 -7.03
CA THR A 52 1.18 -11.71 -6.56
C THR A 52 1.46 -13.19 -6.79
N LEU A 53 0.58 -14.10 -6.41
CA LEU A 53 0.83 -15.54 -6.61
C LEU A 53 0.87 -15.90 -8.09
N LYS A 54 -0.03 -15.32 -8.90
CA LYS A 54 0.00 -15.46 -10.36
C LYS A 54 1.37 -15.09 -10.93
N GLU A 55 1.91 -13.94 -10.52
CA GLU A 55 3.22 -13.46 -10.98
C GLU A 55 4.36 -14.37 -10.55
N CYS A 56 4.37 -14.82 -9.29
CA CYS A 56 5.39 -15.73 -8.78
C CYS A 56 5.37 -17.06 -9.53
N LEU A 57 4.18 -17.61 -9.81
CA LEU A 57 4.03 -18.86 -10.55
C LEU A 57 4.45 -18.71 -12.00
N LEU A 58 4.10 -17.61 -12.67
CA LEU A 58 4.54 -17.34 -14.05
C LEU A 58 6.06 -17.21 -14.13
N ALA A 59 6.68 -16.54 -13.18
CA ALA A 59 8.14 -16.43 -13.10
C ALA A 59 8.83 -17.79 -12.84
N ALA A 60 8.13 -18.72 -12.20
CA ALA A 60 8.64 -20.07 -11.86
C ALA A 60 8.30 -21.14 -12.95
N GLY A 61 7.77 -20.74 -14.12
CA GLY A 61 7.43 -21.66 -15.20
C GLY A 61 5.94 -21.86 -15.47
N GLY A 62 5.08 -21.05 -14.85
CA GLY A 62 3.63 -21.08 -15.08
C GLY A 62 2.97 -22.38 -14.60
N ALA A 63 2.15 -23.00 -15.44
CA ALA A 63 1.45 -24.25 -15.14
C ALA A 63 2.39 -25.48 -15.05
N GLU A 64 3.63 -25.37 -15.54
CA GLU A 64 4.64 -26.44 -15.52
C GLU A 64 5.49 -26.43 -14.24
N HIS A 65 5.26 -25.48 -13.31
CA HIS A 65 5.99 -25.40 -12.07
C HIS A 65 5.93 -26.71 -11.25
N GLN A 66 7.00 -27.00 -10.51
CA GLN A 66 7.03 -28.15 -9.62
C GLN A 66 6.22 -27.87 -8.35
N VAL A 67 5.67 -28.91 -7.72
CA VAL A 67 4.93 -28.78 -6.46
C VAL A 67 5.80 -28.14 -5.37
N ASP A 68 7.08 -28.53 -5.33
CA ASP A 68 8.04 -27.98 -4.37
C ASP A 68 8.29 -26.47 -4.57
N ASP A 69 8.19 -25.98 -5.81
CA ASP A 69 8.32 -24.55 -6.11
C ASP A 69 7.12 -23.76 -5.59
N LEU A 70 5.93 -24.33 -5.70
CA LEU A 70 4.73 -23.74 -5.11
C LEU A 70 4.86 -23.60 -3.58
N PHE A 71 5.31 -24.67 -2.89
CA PHE A 71 5.56 -24.61 -1.45
C PHE A 71 6.66 -23.60 -1.09
N GLY A 72 7.72 -23.53 -1.90
CA GLY A 72 8.80 -22.56 -1.74
C GLY A 72 8.31 -21.11 -1.88
N ILE A 73 7.57 -20.81 -2.93
CA ILE A 73 7.00 -19.48 -3.19
C ILE A 73 6.06 -19.07 -2.05
N LEU A 74 5.11 -19.91 -1.65
CA LEU A 74 4.18 -19.63 -0.55
C LEU A 74 4.91 -19.41 0.77
N SER A 75 5.95 -20.22 1.06
CA SER A 75 6.80 -20.04 2.22
C SER A 75 7.49 -18.68 2.20
N LEU A 76 8.08 -18.28 1.08
CA LEU A 76 8.73 -16.99 0.92
C LEU A 76 7.74 -15.82 1.07
N MET A 77 6.54 -15.93 0.51
CA MET A 77 5.48 -14.91 0.67
C MET A 77 5.06 -14.76 2.12
N PHE A 78 4.79 -15.86 2.82
CA PHE A 78 4.40 -15.84 4.24
C PHE A 78 5.50 -15.23 5.11
N TRP A 79 6.74 -15.68 4.95
CA TRP A 79 7.86 -15.16 5.74
C TRP A 79 8.24 -13.74 5.38
N SER A 80 8.02 -13.30 4.13
CA SER A 80 8.16 -11.89 3.76
C SER A 80 7.14 -11.01 4.48
N LEU A 81 5.86 -11.42 4.60
CA LEU A 81 4.85 -10.72 5.40
C LEU A 81 5.27 -10.62 6.88
N ILE A 82 5.82 -11.71 7.44
CA ILE A 82 6.30 -11.70 8.83
C ILE A 82 7.53 -10.79 8.97
N MET A 83 8.57 -11.00 8.18
CA MET A 83 9.86 -10.31 8.38
C MET A 83 9.81 -8.85 7.98
N VAL A 84 9.17 -8.54 6.83
CA VAL A 84 9.10 -7.16 6.35
C VAL A 84 8.02 -6.37 7.08
N VAL A 85 6.77 -6.83 7.06
CA VAL A 85 5.67 -6.03 7.61
C VAL A 85 5.65 -6.11 9.14
N THR A 86 5.65 -7.32 9.70
CA THR A 86 5.52 -7.46 11.17
C THR A 86 6.80 -7.05 11.88
N VAL A 87 7.96 -7.61 11.51
CA VAL A 87 9.20 -7.34 12.21
C VAL A 87 9.75 -5.96 11.83
N LYS A 88 10.08 -5.73 10.56
CA LYS A 88 10.70 -4.47 10.13
C LYS A 88 9.81 -3.26 10.41
N TYR A 89 8.59 -3.23 9.82
CA TYR A 89 7.74 -2.04 9.94
C TYR A 89 7.08 -1.90 11.31
N LEU A 90 6.30 -2.88 11.76
CA LEU A 90 5.53 -2.75 13.00
C LEU A 90 6.37 -2.79 14.28
N CYS A 91 7.46 -3.59 14.32
CA CYS A 91 8.29 -3.68 15.52
C CYS A 91 9.39 -2.62 15.57
N PHE A 92 10.02 -2.27 14.43
CA PHE A 92 11.16 -1.36 14.40
C PHE A 92 10.81 0.00 13.81
N VAL A 93 10.45 0.11 12.53
CA VAL A 93 10.30 1.39 11.82
C VAL A 93 9.24 2.30 12.45
N MET A 94 8.10 1.74 12.88
CA MET A 94 7.04 2.53 13.55
C MET A 94 7.41 3.04 14.96
N ARG A 95 8.63 2.82 15.44
CA ARG A 95 9.15 3.47 16.66
C ARG A 95 9.84 4.79 16.36
N ALA A 96 10.25 4.98 15.11
CA ALA A 96 10.89 6.19 14.63
C ALA A 96 9.79 7.15 14.14
N ASP A 97 9.22 7.94 15.06
CA ASP A 97 8.23 8.97 14.74
C ASP A 97 8.78 10.37 14.97
N HIS A 98 8.36 11.31 14.17
CA HIS A 98 8.62 12.72 14.34
C HIS A 98 7.31 13.45 14.68
N HIS A 99 7.12 13.79 15.94
CA HIS A 99 5.87 14.38 16.46
C HIS A 99 4.60 13.55 16.19
N GLY A 100 4.73 12.23 16.18
CA GLY A 100 3.65 11.30 15.86
C GLY A 100 3.43 11.05 14.36
N GLU A 101 4.11 11.76 13.49
CA GLU A 101 4.10 11.51 12.04
C GLU A 101 5.18 10.51 11.63
N GLY A 102 4.86 9.64 10.66
CA GLY A 102 5.76 8.68 10.04
C GLY A 102 6.08 9.03 8.58
N GLY A 103 6.76 8.11 7.90
CA GLY A 103 7.12 8.25 6.49
C GLY A 103 8.58 8.64 6.29
N ILE A 104 9.05 8.60 5.03
CA ILE A 104 10.46 8.75 4.68
C ILE A 104 11.03 10.12 5.07
N PHE A 105 10.23 11.17 5.00
CA PHE A 105 10.64 12.51 5.43
C PHE A 105 10.63 12.67 6.95
N ALA A 106 9.80 11.92 7.67
CA ALA A 106 9.86 11.87 9.13
C ALA A 106 11.18 11.22 9.58
N LEU A 107 11.59 10.11 8.95
CA LEU A 107 12.91 9.51 9.19
C LEU A 107 14.03 10.52 8.97
N LEU A 108 14.01 11.25 7.85
CA LEU A 108 15.00 12.28 7.57
C LEU A 108 15.00 13.40 8.63
N ALA A 109 13.82 13.77 9.15
CA ALA A 109 13.69 14.81 10.17
C ALA A 109 14.28 14.41 11.53
N ILE A 110 14.30 13.12 11.86
CA ILE A 110 14.90 12.59 13.10
C ILE A 110 16.43 12.58 13.03
N ILE A 111 17.00 12.48 11.82
CA ILE A 111 18.45 12.45 11.63
C ILE A 111 19.04 13.79 12.10
N PRO A 112 20.09 13.82 12.95
CA PRO A 112 20.72 15.05 13.45
C PRO A 112 21.15 15.98 12.32
N GLU A 113 21.02 17.29 12.49
CA GLU A 113 21.32 18.29 11.45
C GLU A 113 22.73 18.16 10.85
N ARG A 114 23.71 17.75 11.66
CA ARG A 114 25.09 17.51 11.18
C ARG A 114 25.19 16.51 10.04
N PHE A 115 24.22 15.58 9.90
CA PHE A 115 24.15 14.61 8.81
C PHE A 115 23.18 15.02 7.71
N ARG A 116 22.32 16.04 7.97
CA ARG A 116 21.38 16.60 6.98
C ARG A 116 21.96 17.76 6.21
N THR A 117 22.83 18.56 6.84
CA THR A 117 23.45 19.74 6.23
C THR A 117 24.96 19.65 6.29
N THR A 118 25.62 19.90 5.17
CA THR A 118 27.08 20.07 5.14
C THR A 118 27.43 21.50 5.48
N ALA A 119 28.44 21.67 6.38
CA ALA A 119 28.85 22.94 6.96
C ALA A 119 28.91 24.16 6.02
N ARG A 120 28.31 25.19 6.48
CA ARG A 120 28.56 26.64 6.42
C ARG A 120 28.73 27.41 5.08
N GLN A 121 28.99 26.85 3.92
CA GLN A 121 29.22 27.73 2.74
C GLN A 121 28.78 27.20 1.36
N THR A 122 28.39 25.94 1.22
CA THR A 122 27.78 25.45 -0.03
C THR A 122 26.60 24.53 0.33
N PRO A 123 25.42 24.70 -0.31
CA PRO A 123 24.30 23.79 -0.09
C PRO A 123 24.58 22.44 -0.80
N ARG A 124 25.43 21.62 -0.20
CA ARG A 124 25.62 20.23 -0.65
C ARG A 124 24.54 19.40 0.02
N VAL A 125 23.68 18.82 -0.81
CA VAL A 125 22.72 17.79 -0.37
C VAL A 125 23.53 16.65 0.24
N THR A 126 23.29 16.31 1.51
CA THR A 126 23.96 15.17 2.13
C THR A 126 23.49 13.86 1.49
N ALA A 127 24.30 12.80 1.61
CA ALA A 127 23.90 11.47 1.12
C ALA A 127 22.56 11.02 1.70
N MET A 128 22.28 11.31 2.97
CA MET A 128 21.00 10.97 3.63
C MET A 128 19.81 11.72 3.03
N ALA A 129 19.96 13.02 2.78
CA ALA A 129 18.92 13.81 2.12
C ALA A 129 18.69 13.34 0.68
N LEU A 130 19.76 12.98 -0.04
CA LEU A 130 19.65 12.41 -1.39
C LEU A 130 18.91 11.06 -1.37
N LEU A 131 19.26 10.18 -0.44
CA LEU A 131 18.56 8.90 -0.26
C LEU A 131 17.07 9.11 0.05
N ALA A 132 16.74 10.05 0.94
CA ALA A 132 15.33 10.34 1.26
C ALA A 132 14.57 10.89 0.03
N VAL A 133 15.19 11.75 -0.79
CA VAL A 133 14.58 12.25 -2.03
C VAL A 133 14.40 11.12 -3.05
N ILE A 134 15.40 10.24 -3.21
CA ILE A 134 15.28 9.06 -4.10
C ILE A 134 14.14 8.14 -3.59
N GLY A 135 14.08 7.84 -2.29
CA GLY A 135 13.03 7.02 -1.71
C GLY A 135 11.64 7.66 -1.85
N ALA A 136 11.53 8.97 -1.67
CA ALA A 136 10.29 9.69 -1.93
C ALA A 136 9.89 9.62 -3.42
N SER A 137 10.85 9.71 -4.34
CA SER A 137 10.60 9.57 -5.78
C SER A 137 10.13 8.16 -6.15
N LEU A 138 10.69 7.12 -5.53
CA LEU A 138 10.22 5.74 -5.69
C LEU A 138 8.80 5.55 -5.14
N LEU A 139 8.47 6.21 -4.03
CA LEU A 139 7.11 6.18 -3.46
C LEU A 139 6.09 6.90 -4.36
N TYR A 140 6.49 7.95 -5.10
CA TYR A 140 5.66 8.50 -6.17
C TYR A 140 5.49 7.52 -7.32
N GLY A 141 6.53 6.78 -7.68
CA GLY A 141 6.46 5.69 -8.66
C GLY A 141 5.45 4.61 -8.23
N ASP A 142 5.47 4.23 -6.96
CA ASP A 142 4.47 3.35 -6.34
C ASP A 142 3.05 3.92 -6.48
N GLY A 143 2.85 5.21 -6.17
CA GLY A 143 1.58 5.91 -6.33
C GLY A 143 1.05 5.95 -7.78
N VAL A 144 1.89 5.73 -8.79
CA VAL A 144 1.50 5.59 -10.20
C VAL A 144 1.22 4.12 -10.55
N ILE A 145 2.06 3.19 -10.11
CA ILE A 145 2.01 1.78 -10.51
C ILE A 145 0.87 1.05 -9.79
N THR A 146 0.69 1.27 -8.49
CA THR A 146 -0.29 0.54 -7.69
C THR A 146 -1.74 0.73 -8.14
N PRO A 147 -2.25 1.95 -8.42
CA PRO A 147 -3.59 2.07 -9.00
C PRO A 147 -3.73 1.37 -10.35
N ALA A 148 -2.68 1.42 -11.18
CA ALA A 148 -2.67 0.79 -12.49
C ALA A 148 -2.79 -0.73 -12.39
N ILE A 149 -1.90 -1.38 -11.62
CA ILE A 149 -1.85 -2.84 -11.51
C ILE A 149 -3.06 -3.39 -10.77
N SER A 150 -3.46 -2.75 -9.66
CA SER A 150 -4.54 -3.24 -8.81
C SER A 150 -5.89 -3.19 -9.52
N VAL A 151 -6.24 -2.05 -10.16
CA VAL A 151 -7.49 -1.94 -10.90
C VAL A 151 -7.48 -2.84 -12.13
N LEU A 152 -6.37 -2.91 -12.87
CA LEU A 152 -6.24 -3.78 -14.04
C LEU A 152 -6.42 -5.25 -13.65
N SER A 153 -5.74 -5.71 -12.59
CA SER A 153 -5.84 -7.10 -12.10
C SER A 153 -7.26 -7.45 -11.64
N ALA A 154 -7.97 -6.50 -11.00
CA ALA A 154 -9.35 -6.73 -10.59
C ALA A 154 -10.27 -6.89 -11.80
N ILE A 155 -10.10 -6.09 -12.84
CA ILE A 155 -10.92 -6.12 -14.06
C ILE A 155 -10.55 -7.30 -14.98
N GLU A 156 -9.29 -7.76 -14.98
CA GLU A 156 -8.88 -8.99 -15.66
C GLU A 156 -9.72 -10.20 -15.22
N GLY A 157 -10.24 -10.18 -13.98
CA GLY A 157 -11.17 -11.20 -13.47
C GLY A 157 -12.43 -11.40 -14.31
N LEU A 158 -12.87 -10.39 -15.08
CA LEU A 158 -14.02 -10.51 -16.00
C LEU A 158 -13.72 -11.44 -17.17
N ALA A 159 -12.48 -11.48 -17.64
CA ALA A 159 -12.08 -12.27 -18.80
C ALA A 159 -11.81 -13.74 -18.46
N VAL A 160 -11.73 -14.10 -17.18
CA VAL A 160 -11.46 -15.48 -16.74
C VAL A 160 -12.57 -16.45 -17.16
N ASP A 161 -13.83 -16.02 -17.09
CA ASP A 161 -14.97 -16.86 -17.51
C ASP A 161 -15.33 -16.70 -18.99
N ASN A 162 -15.07 -15.53 -19.55
CA ASN A 162 -15.50 -15.20 -20.90
C ASN A 162 -14.46 -14.35 -21.62
N HIS A 163 -13.67 -15.00 -22.46
CA HIS A 163 -12.67 -14.34 -23.30
C HIS A 163 -13.24 -13.24 -24.22
N GLN A 164 -14.54 -13.25 -24.50
CA GLN A 164 -15.18 -12.17 -25.27
C GLN A 164 -15.18 -10.82 -24.52
N LEU A 165 -15.00 -10.84 -23.22
CA LEU A 165 -14.91 -9.64 -22.39
C LEU A 165 -13.48 -9.07 -22.27
N GLU A 166 -12.47 -9.79 -22.77
CA GLU A 166 -11.07 -9.36 -22.77
C GLU A 166 -10.87 -7.97 -23.40
N PRO A 167 -11.48 -7.62 -24.54
CA PRO A 167 -11.35 -6.28 -25.12
C PRO A 167 -11.93 -5.16 -24.24
N LEU A 168 -12.83 -5.48 -23.30
CA LEU A 168 -13.42 -4.52 -22.38
C LEU A 168 -12.56 -4.25 -21.15
N VAL A 169 -11.59 -5.11 -20.82
CA VAL A 169 -10.72 -4.98 -19.63
C VAL A 169 -10.00 -3.63 -19.66
N LEU A 170 -9.33 -3.31 -20.75
CA LEU A 170 -8.55 -2.09 -20.87
C LEU A 170 -9.41 -0.80 -20.83
N PRO A 171 -10.49 -0.66 -21.63
CA PRO A 171 -11.37 0.50 -21.55
C PRO A 171 -12.02 0.69 -20.18
N LEU A 172 -12.46 -0.40 -19.53
CA LEU A 172 -13.10 -0.33 -18.21
C LEU A 172 -12.10 0.07 -17.14
N THR A 173 -10.89 -0.47 -17.16
CA THR A 173 -9.79 -0.06 -16.28
C THR A 173 -9.50 1.44 -16.43
N CYS A 174 -9.35 1.93 -17.67
CA CYS A 174 -9.12 3.34 -17.92
C CYS A 174 -10.29 4.21 -17.42
N ALA A 175 -11.53 3.79 -17.63
CA ALA A 175 -12.71 4.51 -17.15
C ALA A 175 -12.73 4.61 -15.62
N ILE A 176 -12.46 3.51 -14.92
CA ILE A 176 -12.39 3.50 -13.45
C ILE A 176 -11.29 4.45 -12.96
N LEU A 177 -10.10 4.40 -13.55
CA LEU A 177 -8.98 5.27 -13.18
C LEU A 177 -9.29 6.75 -13.44
N VAL A 178 -9.89 7.09 -14.58
CA VAL A 178 -10.31 8.47 -14.86
C VAL A 178 -11.33 8.97 -13.84
N VAL A 179 -12.33 8.16 -13.50
CA VAL A 179 -13.30 8.47 -12.45
C VAL A 179 -12.64 8.64 -11.10
N LEU A 180 -11.71 7.73 -10.74
CA LEU A 180 -10.95 7.77 -9.49
C LEU A 180 -10.20 9.11 -9.35
N PHE A 181 -9.42 9.51 -10.35
CA PHE A 181 -8.66 10.77 -10.32
C PHE A 181 -9.57 12.02 -10.41
N ALA A 182 -10.72 11.93 -11.10
CA ALA A 182 -11.68 13.02 -11.16
C ALA A 182 -12.38 13.30 -9.82
N ILE A 183 -12.70 12.25 -9.06
CA ILE A 183 -13.37 12.37 -7.74
C ILE A 183 -12.44 12.98 -6.68
N GLN A 184 -11.11 12.91 -6.84
CA GLN A 184 -10.14 13.50 -5.90
C GLN A 184 -10.41 14.98 -5.61
N ARG A 185 -10.89 15.73 -6.61
CA ARG A 185 -11.21 17.16 -6.48
C ARG A 185 -12.28 17.47 -5.44
N ARG A 186 -13.20 16.51 -5.19
CA ARG A 186 -14.32 16.68 -4.26
C ARG A 186 -13.97 16.33 -2.82
N GLY A 187 -12.76 15.79 -2.60
CA GLY A 187 -12.34 15.29 -1.31
C GLY A 187 -12.94 13.93 -0.97
N THR A 188 -12.27 13.21 -0.10
CA THR A 188 -12.58 11.80 0.24
C THR A 188 -13.34 11.65 1.55
N GLY A 189 -13.64 12.75 2.24
CA GLY A 189 -14.16 12.73 3.62
C GLY A 189 -15.48 11.99 3.80
N SER A 190 -16.42 12.12 2.85
CA SER A 190 -17.71 11.41 2.94
C SER A 190 -17.59 9.95 2.49
N ILE A 191 -16.77 9.67 1.49
CA ILE A 191 -16.56 8.33 0.93
C ILE A 191 -15.67 7.50 1.84
N GLY A 192 -14.72 8.13 2.53
CA GLY A 192 -13.78 7.48 3.45
C GLY A 192 -14.44 6.67 4.57
N LYS A 193 -15.66 7.05 4.99
CA LYS A 193 -16.45 6.27 5.96
C LYS A 193 -16.83 4.89 5.47
N LEU A 194 -16.90 4.69 4.15
CA LEU A 194 -17.24 3.42 3.53
C LEU A 194 -16.02 2.49 3.38
N PHE A 195 -14.80 3.04 3.42
CA PHE A 195 -13.58 2.29 3.18
C PHE A 195 -13.38 1.17 4.21
N GLY A 196 -13.53 1.46 5.49
CA GLY A 196 -13.40 0.48 6.56
C GLY A 196 -14.35 -0.72 6.40
N PRO A 197 -15.67 -0.50 6.31
CA PRO A 197 -16.64 -1.57 6.10
C PRO A 197 -16.39 -2.41 4.84
N VAL A 198 -16.12 -1.78 3.69
CA VAL A 198 -15.85 -2.50 2.42
C VAL A 198 -14.58 -3.35 2.55
N MET A 199 -13.50 -2.79 3.09
CA MET A 199 -12.27 -3.55 3.30
C MET A 199 -12.42 -4.64 4.36
N THR A 200 -13.27 -4.46 5.35
CA THR A 200 -13.60 -5.54 6.31
C THR A 200 -14.27 -6.72 5.60
N VAL A 201 -15.27 -6.46 4.75
CA VAL A 201 -15.92 -7.51 3.94
C VAL A 201 -14.89 -8.16 3.01
N TRP A 202 -14.00 -7.36 2.40
CA TRP A 202 -12.92 -7.85 1.55
C TRP A 202 -12.01 -8.85 2.28
N PHE A 203 -11.44 -8.48 3.43
CA PHE A 203 -10.55 -9.37 4.20
C PHE A 203 -11.27 -10.62 4.72
N ILE A 204 -12.54 -10.51 5.12
CA ILE A 204 -13.36 -11.67 5.48
C ILE A 204 -13.51 -12.62 4.28
N THR A 205 -13.77 -12.06 3.09
CA THR A 205 -13.89 -12.86 1.86
C THR A 205 -12.58 -13.56 1.53
N LEU A 206 -11.42 -12.86 1.63
CA LEU A 206 -10.10 -13.47 1.45
C LEU A 206 -9.88 -14.65 2.41
N ALA A 207 -10.18 -14.45 3.70
CA ALA A 207 -10.02 -15.49 4.72
C ALA A 207 -10.96 -16.69 4.50
N ALA A 208 -12.22 -16.43 4.16
CA ALA A 208 -13.22 -17.47 3.96
C ALA A 208 -12.89 -18.34 2.72
N LEU A 209 -12.55 -17.71 1.59
CA LEU A 209 -12.13 -18.43 0.38
C LEU A 209 -10.84 -19.23 0.64
N GLY A 210 -9.88 -18.62 1.32
CA GLY A 210 -8.64 -19.29 1.69
C GLY A 210 -8.88 -20.52 2.54
N LEU A 211 -9.66 -20.37 3.61
CA LEU A 211 -9.98 -21.48 4.52
C LEU A 211 -10.74 -22.62 3.81
N TYR A 212 -11.66 -22.28 2.90
CA TYR A 212 -12.40 -23.27 2.12
C TYR A 212 -11.48 -24.18 1.31
N HIS A 213 -10.51 -23.63 0.58
CA HIS A 213 -9.56 -24.40 -0.22
C HIS A 213 -8.52 -25.14 0.62
N ILE A 214 -8.03 -24.53 1.70
CA ILE A 214 -7.13 -25.20 2.65
C ILE A 214 -7.79 -26.43 3.26
N ALA A 215 -9.09 -26.36 3.58
CA ALA A 215 -9.81 -27.53 4.13
C ALA A 215 -9.86 -28.71 3.15
N GLN A 216 -9.80 -28.46 1.84
CA GLN A 216 -9.75 -29.50 0.81
C GLN A 216 -8.35 -30.10 0.61
N ARG A 217 -7.30 -29.30 0.86
CA ARG A 217 -5.88 -29.68 0.71
C ARG A 217 -5.06 -29.15 1.89
N PRO A 218 -5.24 -29.74 3.09
CA PRO A 218 -4.57 -29.25 4.31
C PRO A 218 -3.04 -29.41 4.27
N GLU A 219 -2.52 -30.24 3.39
CA GLU A 219 -1.08 -30.42 3.16
C GLU A 219 -0.37 -29.10 2.81
N ILE A 220 -1.08 -28.12 2.22
CA ILE A 220 -0.54 -26.80 1.87
C ILE A 220 -0.03 -26.02 3.09
N LEU A 221 -0.52 -26.32 4.28
CA LEU A 221 -0.04 -25.74 5.54
C LEU A 221 1.45 -26.04 5.80
N GLY A 222 1.99 -27.09 5.17
CA GLY A 222 3.43 -27.36 5.18
C GLY A 222 4.27 -26.20 4.64
N ALA A 223 3.71 -25.36 3.74
CA ALA A 223 4.37 -24.16 3.22
C ALA A 223 4.67 -23.09 4.29
N LEU A 224 4.06 -23.16 5.47
CA LEU A 224 4.43 -22.30 6.61
C LEU A 224 5.85 -22.57 7.13
N SER A 225 6.41 -23.75 6.85
CA SER A 225 7.77 -24.06 7.24
C SER A 225 8.79 -23.25 6.41
N PRO A 226 9.73 -22.51 7.06
CA PRO A 226 10.72 -21.69 6.35
C PRO A 226 11.70 -22.52 5.52
N HIS A 227 11.77 -23.82 5.79
CA HIS A 227 12.67 -24.72 5.09
C HIS A 227 12.33 -24.83 3.59
N HIS A 228 11.05 -24.72 3.20
CA HIS A 228 10.64 -24.72 1.79
C HIS A 228 11.18 -23.50 1.04
N GLY A 229 11.14 -22.32 1.67
CA GLY A 229 11.74 -21.10 1.11
C GLY A 229 13.26 -21.21 0.96
N ALA A 230 13.96 -21.79 1.97
CA ALA A 230 15.39 -22.03 1.89
C ALA A 230 15.76 -23.02 0.77
N ASN A 231 15.04 -24.15 0.68
CA ASN A 231 15.24 -25.14 -0.37
C ASN A 231 14.98 -24.59 -1.77
N PHE A 232 14.02 -23.67 -1.90
CA PHE A 232 13.74 -23.00 -3.17
C PHE A 232 14.99 -22.25 -3.69
N PHE A 233 15.68 -21.50 -2.84
CA PHE A 233 16.94 -20.84 -3.22
C PHE A 233 18.07 -21.81 -3.54
N LEU A 234 18.18 -22.91 -2.80
CA LEU A 234 19.20 -23.93 -3.06
C LEU A 234 19.02 -24.59 -4.43
N ARG A 235 17.77 -24.74 -4.90
CA ARG A 235 17.47 -25.32 -6.22
C ARG A 235 17.65 -24.33 -7.36
N HIS A 236 17.15 -23.11 -7.19
CA HIS A 236 17.07 -22.12 -8.28
C HIS A 236 18.25 -21.13 -8.32
N GLY A 237 19.08 -21.07 -7.26
CA GLY A 237 20.22 -20.16 -7.21
C GLY A 237 19.84 -18.70 -7.54
N ILE A 238 20.53 -18.11 -8.52
CA ILE A 238 20.31 -16.73 -8.95
C ILE A 238 18.91 -16.50 -9.56
N HIS A 239 18.30 -17.50 -10.22
CA HIS A 239 16.92 -17.40 -10.73
C HIS A 239 15.90 -17.28 -9.59
N GLY A 240 16.16 -17.92 -8.44
CA GLY A 240 15.36 -17.74 -7.22
C GLY A 240 15.30 -16.27 -6.75
N LEU A 241 16.38 -15.51 -6.98
CA LEU A 241 16.43 -14.08 -6.65
C LEU A 241 15.50 -13.24 -7.54
N LEU A 242 15.34 -13.61 -8.81
CA LEU A 242 14.39 -12.95 -9.72
C LEU A 242 12.95 -13.20 -9.27
N ILE A 243 12.63 -14.44 -8.87
CA ILE A 243 11.31 -14.80 -8.34
C ILE A 243 11.05 -14.09 -7.01
N LEU A 244 12.08 -13.87 -6.17
CA LEU A 244 11.96 -13.05 -4.97
C LEU A 244 11.48 -11.62 -5.29
N GLY A 245 11.86 -11.05 -6.43
CA GLY A 245 11.33 -9.78 -6.92
C GLY A 245 9.81 -9.80 -7.08
N SER A 246 9.23 -10.92 -7.53
CA SER A 246 7.77 -11.10 -7.58
C SER A 246 7.17 -11.36 -6.19
N VAL A 247 7.88 -12.08 -5.31
CA VAL A 247 7.44 -12.32 -3.92
C VAL A 247 7.31 -11.01 -3.13
N VAL A 248 8.16 -10.01 -3.41
CA VAL A 248 8.08 -8.69 -2.76
C VAL A 248 6.73 -8.00 -3.02
N LEU A 249 6.02 -8.34 -4.09
CA LEU A 249 4.67 -7.83 -4.35
C LEU A 249 3.68 -8.19 -3.22
N ALA A 250 3.91 -9.26 -2.47
CA ALA A 250 3.09 -9.62 -1.31
C ALA A 250 3.19 -8.62 -0.15
N VAL A 251 4.27 -7.85 -0.07
CA VAL A 251 4.53 -6.88 1.01
C VAL A 251 4.41 -5.42 0.54
N THR A 252 3.91 -5.18 -0.68
CA THR A 252 3.58 -3.84 -1.16
C THR A 252 2.60 -3.17 -0.20
N GLY A 253 2.67 -1.84 -0.07
CA GLY A 253 1.88 -1.10 0.92
C GLY A 253 2.45 -1.13 2.35
N GLY A 254 3.56 -1.85 2.60
CA GLY A 254 4.25 -1.80 3.89
C GLY A 254 4.72 -0.39 4.27
N GLU A 255 5.11 0.43 3.30
CA GLU A 255 5.47 1.84 3.50
C GLU A 255 4.27 2.70 3.93
N ALA A 256 3.08 2.41 3.42
CA ALA A 256 1.85 3.11 3.78
C ALA A 256 1.52 2.95 5.27
N LEU A 257 1.80 1.79 5.86
CA LEU A 257 1.67 1.56 7.30
C LEU A 257 2.41 2.60 8.14
N TYR A 258 3.60 2.95 7.70
CA TYR A 258 4.45 3.91 8.38
C TYR A 258 4.07 5.36 8.05
N ALA A 259 3.73 5.65 6.80
CA ALA A 259 3.32 6.98 6.37
C ALA A 259 2.01 7.44 7.06
N ASP A 260 1.03 6.54 7.21
CA ASP A 260 -0.28 6.84 7.77
C ASP A 260 -0.37 6.68 9.30
N MET A 261 0.76 6.36 9.95
CA MET A 261 0.82 6.17 11.40
C MET A 261 0.30 7.38 12.17
N GLY A 262 0.54 8.59 11.69
CA GLY A 262 0.08 9.83 12.33
C GLY A 262 -1.44 9.97 12.38
N HIS A 263 -2.16 9.37 11.42
CA HIS A 263 -3.62 9.50 11.33
C HIS A 263 -4.38 8.51 12.24
N PHE A 264 -3.87 7.29 12.41
CA PHE A 264 -4.58 6.21 13.09
C PHE A 264 -3.92 5.81 14.42
N GLY A 265 -2.64 6.10 14.57
CA GLY A 265 -1.83 5.67 15.71
C GLY A 265 -1.31 4.23 15.58
N VAL A 266 -0.23 3.95 16.29
CA VAL A 266 0.51 2.68 16.24
C VAL A 266 -0.33 1.48 16.72
N ARG A 267 -1.11 1.65 17.81
CA ARG A 267 -1.88 0.55 18.42
C ARG A 267 -2.98 0.00 17.53
N PRO A 268 -3.88 0.83 16.94
CA PRO A 268 -4.90 0.33 15.99
C PRO A 268 -4.30 -0.41 14.80
N ILE A 269 -3.21 0.12 14.22
CA ILE A 269 -2.53 -0.51 13.08
C ILE A 269 -1.97 -1.89 13.47
N ARG A 270 -1.26 -1.99 14.60
CA ARG A 270 -0.71 -3.27 15.07
C ARG A 270 -1.79 -4.33 15.35
N LEU A 271 -2.89 -3.93 16.00
CA LEU A 271 -3.98 -4.83 16.30
C LEU A 271 -4.68 -5.32 15.03
N SER A 272 -5.01 -4.41 14.12
CA SER A 272 -5.65 -4.77 12.84
C SER A 272 -4.75 -5.70 12.02
N TRP A 273 -3.46 -5.42 11.94
CA TRP A 273 -2.51 -6.28 11.26
C TRP A 273 -2.46 -7.68 11.86
N THR A 274 -2.14 -7.77 13.15
CA THR A 274 -1.81 -9.06 13.79
C THR A 274 -3.02 -9.99 13.86
N PHE A 275 -4.21 -9.45 14.14
CA PHE A 275 -5.38 -10.28 14.41
C PHE A 275 -6.35 -10.41 13.24
N PHE A 276 -6.21 -9.56 12.20
CA PHE A 276 -7.17 -9.57 11.12
C PHE A 276 -6.52 -9.63 9.74
N VAL A 277 -5.64 -8.67 9.39
CA VAL A 277 -5.09 -8.54 8.04
C VAL A 277 -4.11 -9.67 7.71
N LEU A 278 -3.10 -9.90 8.56
CA LEU A 278 -2.10 -10.95 8.34
C LEU A 278 -2.73 -12.35 8.27
N PRO A 279 -3.64 -12.75 9.19
CA PRO A 279 -4.33 -14.04 9.06
C PRO A 279 -5.14 -14.16 7.77
N SER A 280 -5.86 -13.09 7.37
CA SER A 280 -6.65 -13.10 6.14
C SER A 280 -5.79 -13.26 4.89
N LEU A 281 -4.67 -12.56 4.81
CA LEU A 281 -3.71 -12.67 3.71
C LEU A 281 -3.05 -14.04 3.67
N ALA A 282 -2.58 -14.55 4.82
CA ALA A 282 -1.95 -15.85 4.90
C ALA A 282 -2.92 -16.98 4.46
N LEU A 283 -4.15 -16.95 4.95
CA LEU A 283 -5.19 -17.90 4.53
C LEU A 283 -5.47 -17.78 3.03
N CYS A 284 -5.57 -16.56 2.49
CA CYS A 284 -5.82 -16.35 1.07
C CYS A 284 -4.70 -16.93 0.20
N TYR A 285 -3.44 -16.62 0.48
CA TYR A 285 -2.30 -17.14 -0.29
C TYR A 285 -2.18 -18.65 -0.20
N LEU A 286 -2.32 -19.22 0.99
CA LEU A 286 -2.33 -20.68 1.16
C LEU A 286 -3.53 -21.32 0.45
N GLY A 287 -4.70 -20.70 0.49
CA GLY A 287 -5.88 -21.16 -0.21
C GLY A 287 -5.73 -21.15 -1.73
N GLN A 288 -5.15 -20.09 -2.30
CA GLN A 288 -4.78 -20.05 -3.71
C GLN A 288 -3.80 -21.18 -4.05
N GLY A 289 -2.78 -21.40 -3.20
CA GLY A 289 -1.85 -22.50 -3.37
C GLY A 289 -2.51 -23.87 -3.28
N ALA A 290 -3.45 -24.06 -2.37
CA ALA A 290 -4.24 -25.31 -2.25
C ALA A 290 -5.07 -25.58 -3.51
N LEU A 291 -5.66 -24.54 -4.09
CA LEU A 291 -6.37 -24.62 -5.37
C LEU A 291 -5.43 -25.03 -6.51
N VAL A 292 -4.28 -24.37 -6.64
CA VAL A 292 -3.27 -24.66 -7.66
C VAL A 292 -2.70 -26.08 -7.51
N LEU A 293 -2.53 -26.56 -6.28
CA LEU A 293 -2.12 -27.92 -6.00
C LEU A 293 -3.15 -28.95 -6.48
N GLN A 294 -4.45 -28.61 -6.43
CA GLN A 294 -5.54 -29.45 -6.90
C GLN A 294 -5.71 -29.37 -8.42
N ASN A 295 -5.60 -28.17 -8.98
CA ASN A 295 -5.76 -27.88 -10.41
C ASN A 295 -4.65 -26.92 -10.87
N ARG A 296 -3.67 -27.45 -11.62
CA ARG A 296 -2.54 -26.65 -12.11
C ARG A 296 -2.94 -25.56 -13.12
N GLU A 297 -4.03 -25.72 -13.83
CA GLU A 297 -4.54 -24.70 -14.75
C GLU A 297 -4.94 -23.42 -14.01
N ALA A 298 -5.36 -23.56 -12.75
CA ALA A 298 -5.66 -22.41 -11.89
C ALA A 298 -4.45 -21.48 -11.65
N ALA A 299 -3.22 -21.91 -11.96
CA ALA A 299 -2.04 -21.04 -11.88
C ALA A 299 -2.13 -19.80 -12.79
N ARG A 300 -2.98 -19.81 -13.81
CA ARG A 300 -3.22 -18.67 -14.70
C ARG A 300 -3.96 -17.54 -14.04
N SER A 301 -4.89 -17.86 -13.11
CA SER A 301 -5.69 -16.89 -12.37
C SER A 301 -6.08 -17.40 -10.98
N PRO A 302 -5.09 -17.66 -10.08
CA PRO A 302 -5.31 -18.41 -8.85
C PRO A 302 -6.40 -17.79 -7.98
N PHE A 303 -6.48 -16.45 -7.94
CA PHE A 303 -7.42 -15.74 -7.09
C PHE A 303 -8.87 -15.88 -7.56
N PHE A 304 -9.15 -15.59 -8.84
CA PHE A 304 -10.54 -15.61 -9.33
C PHE A 304 -11.08 -17.03 -9.49
N GLU A 305 -10.22 -17.99 -9.69
CA GLU A 305 -10.62 -19.40 -9.76
C GLU A 305 -10.92 -20.04 -8.40
N MET A 306 -10.67 -19.33 -7.27
CA MET A 306 -11.15 -19.76 -5.94
C MET A 306 -12.68 -19.79 -5.86
N VAL A 307 -13.39 -19.18 -6.79
CA VAL A 307 -14.86 -19.10 -6.82
C VAL A 307 -15.35 -19.72 -8.12
N PRO A 308 -16.45 -20.50 -8.07
CA PRO A 308 -17.02 -21.09 -9.29
C PRO A 308 -17.41 -20.02 -10.30
N ALA A 309 -17.29 -20.38 -11.61
CA ALA A 309 -17.68 -19.53 -12.72
C ALA A 309 -19.14 -19.03 -12.59
N GLY A 310 -19.41 -17.84 -13.09
CA GLY A 310 -20.75 -17.26 -13.11
C GLY A 310 -20.97 -16.13 -12.09
N PRO A 311 -22.18 -16.00 -11.51
CA PRO A 311 -22.54 -14.85 -10.68
C PRO A 311 -21.66 -14.65 -9.44
N ALA A 312 -21.17 -15.75 -8.84
CA ALA A 312 -20.29 -15.69 -7.67
C ALA A 312 -18.95 -15.04 -8.03
N ARG A 313 -18.33 -15.43 -9.15
CA ARG A 313 -17.08 -14.83 -9.64
C ARG A 313 -17.27 -13.36 -10.04
N PHE A 314 -18.38 -13.04 -10.69
CA PHE A 314 -18.72 -11.65 -11.00
C PHE A 314 -18.85 -10.79 -9.74
N SER A 315 -19.47 -11.31 -8.68
CA SER A 315 -19.55 -10.62 -7.37
C SER A 315 -18.17 -10.41 -6.76
N LEU A 316 -17.26 -11.38 -6.90
CA LEU A 316 -15.87 -11.26 -6.43
C LEU A 316 -15.12 -10.18 -7.23
N VAL A 317 -15.34 -10.08 -8.54
CA VAL A 317 -14.75 -9.01 -9.40
C VAL A 317 -15.27 -7.64 -8.96
N LEU A 318 -16.56 -7.49 -8.67
CA LEU A 318 -17.11 -6.22 -8.17
C LEU A 318 -16.50 -5.84 -6.82
N LEU A 319 -16.39 -6.79 -5.90
CA LEU A 319 -15.81 -6.56 -4.58
C LEU A 319 -14.31 -6.24 -4.67
N SER A 320 -13.55 -6.96 -5.50
CA SER A 320 -12.14 -6.68 -5.74
C SER A 320 -11.94 -5.31 -6.40
N SER A 321 -12.79 -4.93 -7.35
CA SER A 321 -12.75 -3.60 -7.98
C SER A 321 -13.02 -2.49 -6.95
N ALA A 322 -13.97 -2.68 -6.04
CA ALA A 322 -14.21 -1.73 -4.96
C ALA A 322 -13.01 -1.63 -4.02
N ALA A 323 -12.41 -2.76 -3.64
CA ALA A 323 -11.22 -2.81 -2.79
C ALA A 323 -10.02 -2.10 -3.46
N THR A 324 -9.80 -2.33 -4.76
CA THR A 324 -8.68 -1.69 -5.50
C THR A 324 -8.88 -0.19 -5.69
N VAL A 325 -10.12 0.27 -5.88
CA VAL A 325 -10.44 1.71 -5.90
C VAL A 325 -10.14 2.35 -4.54
N ILE A 326 -10.48 1.68 -3.43
CA ILE A 326 -10.18 2.16 -2.07
C ILE A 326 -8.67 2.21 -1.83
N ALA A 327 -7.95 1.15 -2.18
CA ALA A 327 -6.49 1.07 -2.07
C ALA A 327 -5.80 2.19 -2.85
N SER A 328 -6.22 2.39 -4.11
CA SER A 328 -5.72 3.46 -4.97
C SER A 328 -5.99 4.85 -4.41
N GLN A 329 -7.18 5.04 -3.82
CA GLN A 329 -7.57 6.30 -3.17
C GLN A 329 -6.65 6.65 -2.00
N ALA A 330 -6.33 5.67 -1.17
CA ALA A 330 -5.44 5.84 -0.01
C ALA A 330 -4.03 6.24 -0.46
N LEU A 331 -3.47 5.57 -1.47
CA LEU A 331 -2.15 5.87 -2.04
C LEU A 331 -2.06 7.27 -2.65
N ILE A 332 -3.07 7.69 -3.42
CA ILE A 332 -3.10 9.03 -4.00
C ILE A 332 -3.11 10.09 -2.88
N SER A 333 -3.89 9.87 -1.83
CA SER A 333 -3.90 10.75 -0.65
C SER A 333 -2.55 10.76 0.07
N GLY A 334 -1.89 9.61 0.18
CA GLY A 334 -0.52 9.47 0.70
C GLY A 334 0.49 10.28 -0.11
N ALA A 335 0.40 10.25 -1.45
CA ALA A 335 1.25 11.05 -2.32
C ALA A 335 1.06 12.57 -2.12
N PHE A 336 -0.16 13.04 -1.85
CA PHE A 336 -0.40 14.43 -1.49
C PHE A 336 0.24 14.80 -0.15
N SER A 337 0.12 13.93 0.86
CA SER A 337 0.75 14.14 2.17
C SER A 337 2.28 14.18 2.06
N LEU A 338 2.86 13.28 1.28
CA LEU A 338 4.29 13.24 0.99
C LEU A 338 4.76 14.54 0.30
N THR A 339 3.98 15.03 -0.68
CA THR A 339 4.26 16.31 -1.38
C THR A 339 4.29 17.46 -0.39
N ARG A 340 3.31 17.53 0.52
CA ARG A 340 3.25 18.56 1.56
C ARG A 340 4.47 18.51 2.46
N GLN A 341 4.86 17.33 2.93
CA GLN A 341 6.06 17.14 3.77
C GLN A 341 7.33 17.57 3.02
N ALA A 342 7.50 17.17 1.76
CA ALA A 342 8.63 17.56 0.92
C ALA A 342 8.72 19.07 0.72
N MET A 343 7.58 19.74 0.54
CA MET A 343 7.49 21.19 0.41
C MET A 343 7.84 21.92 1.71
N LEU A 344 7.33 21.41 2.86
CA LEU A 344 7.65 22.01 4.17
C LEU A 344 9.13 21.90 4.52
N LEU A 345 9.79 20.82 4.08
CA LEU A 345 11.22 20.61 4.25
C LEU A 345 12.07 21.34 3.19
N GLY A 346 11.45 22.01 2.22
CA GLY A 346 12.15 22.76 1.17
C GLY A 346 12.75 21.93 0.02
N TYR A 347 12.34 20.66 -0.11
CA TYR A 347 12.79 19.78 -1.21
C TYR A 347 11.96 19.93 -2.49
N LEU A 348 10.74 20.49 -2.39
CA LEU A 348 9.88 20.77 -3.53
C LEU A 348 9.50 22.27 -3.56
N PRO A 349 9.33 22.85 -4.75
CA PRO A 349 8.79 24.21 -4.88
C PRO A 349 7.36 24.27 -4.35
N ARG A 350 6.88 25.48 -4.09
CA ARG A 350 5.50 25.71 -3.62
C ARG A 350 4.51 25.28 -4.71
N VAL A 351 3.64 24.34 -4.38
CA VAL A 351 2.53 23.87 -5.20
C VAL A 351 1.19 24.32 -4.60
N THR A 352 0.14 24.31 -5.40
CA THR A 352 -1.20 24.72 -4.96
C THR A 352 -1.85 23.66 -4.08
N ILE A 353 -1.95 23.90 -2.78
CA ILE A 353 -2.64 23.02 -1.85
C ILE A 353 -4.08 23.50 -1.67
N LYS A 354 -5.06 22.65 -1.97
CA LYS A 354 -6.48 22.90 -1.71
C LYS A 354 -6.94 22.03 -0.55
N HIS A 355 -7.47 22.64 0.51
CA HIS A 355 -8.11 21.91 1.59
C HIS A 355 -9.53 21.51 1.16
N THR A 356 -9.83 20.22 1.21
CA THR A 356 -11.11 19.67 0.78
C THR A 356 -12.11 19.48 1.91
N ALA A 357 -11.68 19.64 3.18
CA ALA A 357 -12.57 19.60 4.35
C ALA A 357 -12.24 20.71 5.33
N TYR A 358 -13.28 21.39 5.83
CA TYR A 358 -13.15 22.51 6.81
C TYR A 358 -12.82 22.05 8.24
N HIS A 359 -13.05 20.77 8.58
CA HIS A 359 -12.95 20.25 9.95
C HIS A 359 -11.87 19.19 10.17
N THR A 360 -11.15 18.77 9.11
CA THR A 360 -10.06 17.80 9.19
C THR A 360 -8.83 18.33 8.48
N GLU A 361 -7.83 18.73 9.23
CA GLU A 361 -6.57 19.30 8.71
C GLU A 361 -5.75 18.38 7.78
N GLY A 362 -6.14 17.10 7.67
CA GLY A 362 -5.42 16.09 6.87
C GLY A 362 -5.92 15.87 5.43
N GLN A 363 -7.07 16.45 5.03
CA GLN A 363 -7.60 16.22 3.69
C GLN A 363 -7.16 17.33 2.74
N ILE A 364 -6.09 17.07 2.02
CA ILE A 364 -5.49 17.97 1.03
C ILE A 364 -5.64 17.41 -0.39
N TYR A 365 -5.78 18.29 -1.35
CA TYR A 365 -5.78 18.00 -2.78
C TYR A 365 -4.75 18.88 -3.48
N ILE A 366 -3.88 18.27 -4.28
CA ILE A 366 -2.83 18.94 -5.04
C ILE A 366 -3.07 18.64 -6.52
N PRO A 367 -3.62 19.60 -7.29
CA PRO A 367 -4.02 19.38 -8.69
C PRO A 367 -2.89 18.90 -9.58
N GLU A 368 -1.70 19.46 -9.41
CA GLU A 368 -0.51 19.17 -10.21
C GLU A 368 -0.09 17.71 -10.03
N VAL A 369 -0.01 17.25 -8.77
CA VAL A 369 0.36 15.87 -8.43
C VAL A 369 -0.74 14.91 -8.91
N ASN A 370 -2.01 15.24 -8.69
CA ASN A 370 -3.13 14.42 -9.15
C ASN A 370 -3.09 14.20 -10.67
N THR A 371 -2.82 15.27 -11.43
CA THR A 371 -2.73 15.19 -12.89
C THR A 371 -1.54 14.37 -13.35
N MET A 372 -0.37 14.55 -12.70
CA MET A 372 0.83 13.78 -12.98
C MET A 372 0.61 12.28 -12.72
N LEU A 373 0.03 11.93 -11.57
CA LEU A 373 -0.29 10.54 -11.23
C LEU A 373 -1.30 9.94 -12.21
N ALA A 374 -2.34 10.70 -12.59
CA ALA A 374 -3.35 10.27 -13.56
C ALA A 374 -2.74 9.95 -14.93
N ILE A 375 -1.91 10.86 -15.45
CA ILE A 375 -1.23 10.68 -16.75
C ILE A 375 -0.28 9.48 -16.68
N GLY A 376 0.51 9.37 -15.61
CA GLY A 376 1.42 8.26 -15.43
C GLY A 376 0.69 6.92 -15.34
N CYS A 377 -0.35 6.85 -14.52
CA CYS A 377 -1.16 5.65 -14.32
C CYS A 377 -1.84 5.18 -15.60
N LEU A 378 -2.53 6.09 -16.32
CA LEU A 378 -3.16 5.78 -17.61
C LEU A 378 -2.10 5.41 -18.67
N GLY A 379 -0.97 6.11 -18.68
CA GLY A 379 0.14 5.81 -19.58
C GLY A 379 0.67 4.39 -19.37
N LEU A 380 0.85 3.96 -18.11
CA LEU A 380 1.28 2.60 -17.79
C LEU A 380 0.25 1.57 -18.24
N VAL A 381 -1.04 1.76 -17.93
CA VAL A 381 -2.11 0.83 -18.33
C VAL A 381 -2.20 0.68 -19.85
N LEU A 382 -2.12 1.79 -20.58
CA LEU A 382 -2.17 1.77 -22.05
C LEU A 382 -0.93 1.14 -22.70
N THR A 383 0.24 1.29 -22.06
CA THR A 383 1.51 0.75 -22.59
C THR A 383 1.64 -0.75 -22.31
N PHE A 384 1.40 -1.17 -21.07
CA PHE A 384 1.63 -2.55 -20.64
C PHE A 384 0.43 -3.45 -20.91
N ARG A 385 -0.80 -2.96 -20.77
CA ARG A 385 -2.08 -3.62 -21.05
C ARG A 385 -2.41 -4.86 -20.21
N GLU A 386 -1.44 -5.42 -19.51
CA GLU A 386 -1.53 -6.64 -18.71
C GLU A 386 -0.90 -6.39 -17.32
N SER A 387 -1.52 -6.90 -16.27
CA SER A 387 -1.03 -6.75 -14.89
C SER A 387 0.34 -7.41 -14.69
N VAL A 388 0.59 -8.54 -15.37
CA VAL A 388 1.86 -9.29 -15.35
C VAL A 388 3.05 -8.40 -15.73
N LYS A 389 2.92 -7.64 -16.80
CA LYS A 389 4.00 -6.77 -17.28
C LYS A 389 4.26 -5.59 -16.35
N LEU A 390 3.22 -5.10 -15.66
CA LEU A 390 3.34 -4.05 -14.65
C LEU A 390 4.02 -4.54 -13.38
N ALA A 391 3.76 -5.78 -12.98
CA ALA A 391 4.29 -6.39 -11.77
C ALA A 391 5.82 -6.42 -11.73
N ALA A 392 6.46 -6.74 -12.85
CA ALA A 392 7.91 -6.77 -12.97
C ALA A 392 8.56 -5.38 -12.68
N ALA A 393 7.96 -4.30 -13.18
CA ALA A 393 8.41 -2.93 -12.92
C ALA A 393 8.13 -2.53 -11.46
N TYR A 394 7.02 -2.99 -10.90
CA TYR A 394 6.58 -2.69 -9.55
C TYR A 394 7.52 -3.22 -8.48
N GLY A 395 7.96 -4.47 -8.61
CA GLY A 395 8.88 -5.10 -7.66
C GLY A 395 10.16 -4.29 -7.44
N ILE A 396 10.71 -3.64 -8.47
CA ILE A 396 11.92 -2.81 -8.39
C ILE A 396 11.65 -1.54 -7.56
N ALA A 397 10.55 -0.85 -7.81
CA ALA A 397 10.21 0.39 -7.12
C ALA A 397 10.02 0.15 -5.61
N VAL A 398 9.23 -0.87 -5.26
CA VAL A 398 8.94 -1.22 -3.86
C VAL A 398 10.18 -1.68 -3.12
N THR A 399 10.98 -2.58 -3.72
CA THR A 399 12.23 -3.06 -3.12
C THR A 399 13.20 -1.91 -2.88
N GLY A 400 13.31 -0.97 -3.83
CA GLY A 400 14.14 0.21 -3.71
C GLY A 400 13.73 1.12 -2.55
N THR A 401 12.43 1.41 -2.41
CA THR A 401 11.90 2.22 -1.31
C THR A 401 12.15 1.54 0.04
N MET A 402 11.86 0.23 0.13
CA MET A 402 12.09 -0.55 1.35
C MET A 402 13.57 -0.64 1.75
N ALA A 403 14.49 -0.71 0.78
CA ALA A 403 15.93 -0.69 1.03
C ALA A 403 16.36 0.67 1.60
N ILE A 404 15.89 1.77 1.01
CA ILE A 404 16.18 3.12 1.48
C ILE A 404 15.66 3.36 2.89
N THR A 405 14.42 2.95 3.19
CA THR A 405 13.85 3.05 4.54
C THR A 405 14.63 2.23 5.58
N SER A 406 15.33 1.17 5.14
CA SER A 406 16.18 0.37 6.02
C SER A 406 17.55 1.00 6.29
N ILE A 407 18.03 1.86 5.37
CA ILE A 407 19.32 2.56 5.48
C ILE A 407 19.17 3.85 6.29
N LEU A 408 18.06 4.57 6.13
CA LEU A 408 17.76 5.81 6.87
C LEU A 408 17.42 5.52 8.32
#